data_587591925660b585e2a993e3cf949c1e
#
_entry.id   587591925660b585e2a993e3cf949c1e
#
_cell.length_a   1.000
_cell.length_b   1.000
_cell.length_c   1.000
_cell.angle_alpha   90.00
_cell.angle_beta   90.00
_cell.angle_gamma   90.00
#
_symmetry.space_group_name_H-M   'P 1'
#
loop_
_entity.id
_entity.type
_entity.pdbx_description
1 polymer ?
#
loop_
_entity_poly.entity_id
_entity_poly.type
_entity_poly.pdbx_seq_one_letter_code
_entity_poly.pdbx_strand_id
1 'polypeptide(L)'
;MKKGCSFMINYLMMLKLDIEPVVTLSHYEMPYYLSRQYNGFFDRRCVDYFERFAITCFKRYSAKVKYWLTFNEINGMITNPYTGGGVIAKIDNNYLQTVLTACHHMFLAGAKAVKACHEIIPSAQIGCMIAFLCGYSATCKPDDVMFNHNFMDVNMFFTDVQVRGRYSNKALTWMSRYGIELPVIDGDEKILEQGKVDYIGFSYYQSITMSSDILDNLGSGGNLFSGAKNSYIKVSEWGWPIDPKGLRVSLNYLYDRYQIPLFIVENGLGAVDEISDDHQIHDNYRIDYLTQHVREMKKAVDLDGVELLGYTWWSPIDIVSYSTGEMKKRYGFIYVDKDNDGNGTLKRYIKDSFYVYQEIIRTNGECVDEKKRYTLNSQLKDVLEIKGLREIIKLVSEGKVTDLQLKLGGRLKINQLLDKFDVNDNNQRLIIDLLNRLEAK
;
A
#
# COMPACT_ATOMS: atom_id res chain seq x y z
N MET A 1 12.11 -26.50 -15.76
CA MET A 1 10.88 -26.70 -14.97
C MET A 1 11.10 -27.52 -13.69
N LYS A 2 11.53 -28.82 -13.75
CA LYS A 2 11.69 -29.66 -12.52
C LYS A 2 12.59 -29.03 -11.44
N LYS A 3 13.75 -28.43 -11.81
CA LYS A 3 14.68 -27.78 -10.84
C LYS A 3 14.06 -26.54 -10.15
N GLY A 4 13.37 -25.67 -10.89
CA GLY A 4 12.70 -24.51 -10.31
C GLY A 4 11.57 -24.89 -9.35
N CYS A 5 10.78 -25.90 -9.73
CA CYS A 5 9.75 -26.43 -8.84
C CYS A 5 10.31 -27.05 -7.56
N SER A 6 11.45 -27.74 -7.63
CA SER A 6 12.13 -28.28 -6.44
C SER A 6 12.66 -27.18 -5.53
N PHE A 7 13.20 -26.10 -6.11
CA PHE A 7 13.62 -24.92 -5.36
C PHE A 7 12.45 -24.30 -4.59
N MET A 8 11.32 -24.04 -5.26
CA MET A 8 10.12 -23.50 -4.61
C MET A 8 9.59 -24.43 -3.52
N ILE A 9 9.58 -25.74 -3.73
CA ILE A 9 9.17 -26.68 -2.68
C ILE A 9 10.10 -26.59 -1.46
N ASN A 10 11.41 -26.51 -1.66
CA ASN A 10 12.36 -26.35 -0.57
C ASN A 10 12.18 -25.01 0.15
N TYR A 11 11.96 -23.94 -0.58
CA TYR A 11 11.64 -22.62 -0.02
C TYR A 11 10.35 -22.67 0.80
N LEU A 12 9.28 -23.25 0.26
CA LEU A 12 8.01 -23.46 0.97
C LEU A 12 8.11 -24.47 2.13
N MET A 13 9.17 -25.30 2.22
CA MET A 13 9.42 -26.14 3.40
C MET A 13 9.94 -25.35 4.61
N MET A 14 10.44 -24.13 4.42
CA MET A 14 10.72 -23.19 5.52
C MET A 14 9.46 -22.74 6.25
N LEU A 15 8.27 -23.02 5.71
CA LEU A 15 6.94 -22.83 6.35
C LEU A 15 6.70 -23.70 7.59
N LYS A 16 7.59 -24.63 7.88
CA LYS A 16 7.61 -25.32 9.20
C LYS A 16 7.90 -24.37 10.37
N LEU A 17 8.11 -23.09 10.07
CA LEU A 17 8.37 -22.00 11.01
C LEU A 17 7.13 -21.15 11.30
N ASP A 18 5.92 -21.68 11.04
CA ASP A 18 4.63 -20.98 11.24
C ASP A 18 4.48 -19.68 10.43
N ILE A 19 5.09 -19.64 9.22
CA ILE A 19 4.95 -18.52 8.29
C ILE A 19 3.96 -18.90 7.19
N GLU A 20 2.84 -18.16 7.07
CA GLU A 20 1.87 -18.35 6.00
C GLU A 20 2.39 -17.70 4.69
N PRO A 21 2.53 -18.46 3.59
CA PRO A 21 3.01 -17.91 2.33
C PRO A 21 1.91 -17.18 1.56
N VAL A 22 2.26 -16.04 0.99
CA VAL A 22 1.48 -15.38 -0.06
C VAL A 22 2.30 -15.44 -1.35
N VAL A 23 1.78 -16.09 -2.37
CA VAL A 23 2.51 -16.33 -3.62
C VAL A 23 1.93 -15.53 -4.77
N THR A 24 2.76 -14.68 -5.37
CA THR A 24 2.42 -13.98 -6.61
C THR A 24 2.77 -14.85 -7.81
N LEU A 25 1.79 -15.11 -8.69
CA LEU A 25 1.97 -15.95 -9.88
C LEU A 25 2.92 -15.31 -10.90
N SER A 26 2.85 -14.00 -11.08
CA SER A 26 3.76 -13.26 -11.95
C SER A 26 4.19 -11.96 -11.29
N HIS A 27 5.52 -11.80 -11.08
CA HIS A 27 6.13 -10.63 -10.48
C HIS A 27 7.17 -10.03 -11.44
N TYR A 28 6.69 -9.57 -12.63
CA TYR A 28 7.47 -8.93 -13.70
C TYR A 28 8.33 -9.87 -14.59
N GLU A 29 8.33 -11.18 -14.38
CA GLU A 29 9.18 -12.13 -15.09
C GLU A 29 8.49 -12.79 -16.29
N MET A 30 8.01 -12.00 -17.25
CA MET A 30 7.49 -12.55 -18.50
C MET A 30 8.58 -13.37 -19.23
N PRO A 31 8.31 -14.63 -19.61
CA PRO A 31 9.27 -15.40 -20.39
C PRO A 31 9.64 -14.67 -21.69
N TYR A 32 10.94 -14.44 -21.91
CA TYR A 32 11.46 -13.69 -23.05
C TYR A 32 10.94 -14.22 -24.40
N TYR A 33 10.75 -15.53 -24.53
CA TYR A 33 10.17 -16.13 -25.73
C TYR A 33 8.77 -15.59 -26.04
N LEU A 34 7.91 -15.45 -25.02
CA LEU A 34 6.56 -14.93 -25.20
C LEU A 34 6.56 -13.44 -25.57
N SER A 35 7.46 -12.67 -24.97
CA SER A 35 7.64 -11.25 -25.33
C SER A 35 8.10 -11.13 -26.79
N ARG A 36 9.13 -11.90 -27.20
CA ARG A 36 9.69 -11.82 -28.54
C ARG A 36 8.75 -12.32 -29.63
N GLN A 37 8.04 -13.43 -29.41
CA GLN A 37 7.20 -14.07 -30.45
C GLN A 37 5.80 -13.50 -30.52
N TYR A 38 5.26 -13.05 -29.39
CA TYR A 38 3.84 -12.68 -29.27
C TYR A 38 3.65 -11.24 -28.77
N ASN A 39 4.72 -10.51 -28.52
CA ASN A 39 4.67 -9.21 -27.85
C ASN A 39 3.95 -9.30 -26.48
N GLY A 40 4.27 -10.35 -25.72
CA GLY A 40 3.70 -10.56 -24.40
C GLY A 40 2.18 -10.67 -24.41
N PHE A 41 1.53 -10.03 -23.42
CA PHE A 41 0.08 -10.02 -23.31
C PHE A 41 -0.66 -9.20 -24.37
N PHE A 42 0.05 -8.53 -25.30
CA PHE A 42 -0.62 -7.97 -26.49
C PHE A 42 -1.29 -9.08 -27.32
N ASP A 43 -0.70 -10.25 -27.35
CA ASP A 43 -1.28 -11.42 -28.02
C ASP A 43 -2.17 -12.22 -27.06
N ARG A 44 -3.42 -12.42 -27.46
CA ARG A 44 -4.45 -13.11 -26.66
C ARG A 44 -4.04 -14.54 -26.26
N ARG A 45 -3.17 -15.22 -27.02
CA ARG A 45 -2.67 -16.57 -26.65
C ARG A 45 -1.99 -16.62 -25.29
N CYS A 46 -1.44 -15.49 -24.85
CA CYS A 46 -0.83 -15.39 -23.52
C CYS A 46 -1.83 -15.59 -22.39
N VAL A 47 -3.13 -15.34 -22.61
CA VAL A 47 -4.21 -15.63 -21.65
C VAL A 47 -4.23 -17.12 -21.29
N ASP A 48 -4.25 -17.98 -22.30
CA ASP A 48 -4.30 -19.43 -22.11
C ASP A 48 -2.96 -20.01 -21.61
N TYR A 49 -1.83 -19.36 -21.97
CA TYR A 49 -0.53 -19.75 -21.45
C TYR A 49 -0.42 -19.45 -19.95
N PHE A 50 -0.90 -18.29 -19.51
CA PHE A 50 -0.93 -17.93 -18.10
C PHE A 50 -1.88 -18.81 -17.29
N GLU A 51 -3.07 -19.08 -17.80
CA GLU A 51 -4.02 -20.00 -17.17
C GLU A 51 -3.40 -21.40 -16.93
N ARG A 52 -2.75 -21.98 -17.92
CA ARG A 52 -2.04 -23.28 -17.78
C ARG A 52 -0.91 -23.23 -16.76
N PHE A 53 -0.18 -22.12 -16.72
CA PHE A 53 0.87 -21.91 -15.72
C PHE A 53 0.26 -21.84 -14.31
N ALA A 54 -0.78 -21.04 -14.11
CA ALA A 54 -1.49 -20.90 -12.85
C ALA A 54 -2.05 -22.25 -12.35
N ILE A 55 -2.76 -22.99 -13.20
CA ILE A 55 -3.26 -24.34 -12.89
C ILE A 55 -2.14 -25.28 -12.45
N THR A 56 -0.98 -25.19 -13.09
CA THR A 56 0.19 -26.02 -12.73
C THR A 56 0.71 -25.66 -11.34
N CYS A 57 0.77 -24.36 -11.01
CA CYS A 57 1.16 -23.88 -9.68
C CYS A 57 0.14 -24.32 -8.61
N PHE A 58 -1.14 -24.14 -8.85
CA PHE A 58 -2.19 -24.52 -7.91
C PHE A 58 -2.16 -26.01 -7.61
N LYS A 59 -2.14 -26.88 -8.63
CA LYS A 59 -2.06 -28.33 -8.44
C LYS A 59 -0.81 -28.77 -7.69
N ARG A 60 0.31 -28.03 -7.86
CA ARG A 60 1.57 -28.44 -7.26
C ARG A 60 1.76 -27.96 -5.84
N TYR A 61 1.19 -26.81 -5.50
CA TYR A 61 1.40 -26.15 -4.21
C TYR A 61 0.15 -26.06 -3.34
N SER A 62 -0.97 -26.67 -3.74
CA SER A 62 -2.27 -26.64 -3.05
C SER A 62 -2.20 -26.99 -1.55
N ALA A 63 -1.31 -27.93 -1.15
CA ALA A 63 -1.17 -28.30 0.25
C ALA A 63 -0.31 -27.32 1.09
N LYS A 64 0.25 -26.26 0.46
CA LYS A 64 1.26 -25.39 1.09
C LYS A 64 0.94 -23.91 1.00
N VAL A 65 0.11 -23.51 0.04
CA VAL A 65 -0.18 -22.09 -0.26
C VAL A 65 -1.69 -21.89 -0.24
N LYS A 66 -2.13 -21.04 0.65
CA LYS A 66 -3.53 -20.64 0.79
C LYS A 66 -3.81 -19.29 0.13
N TYR A 67 -2.84 -18.38 0.14
CA TYR A 67 -2.98 -17.03 -0.37
C TYR A 67 -2.18 -16.83 -1.66
N TRP A 68 -2.85 -16.32 -2.68
CA TRP A 68 -2.28 -16.12 -4.01
C TRP A 68 -2.53 -14.70 -4.50
N LEU A 69 -1.64 -14.20 -5.37
CA LEU A 69 -1.82 -12.97 -6.14
C LEU A 69 -1.60 -13.30 -7.63
N THR A 70 -2.36 -12.65 -8.50
CA THR A 70 -2.26 -12.88 -9.95
C THR A 70 -1.02 -12.22 -10.54
N PHE A 71 -1.02 -10.90 -10.63
CA PHE A 71 0.07 -10.08 -11.18
C PHE A 71 0.52 -9.06 -10.15
N ASN A 72 1.83 -8.84 -10.06
CA ASN A 72 2.37 -7.73 -9.29
C ASN A 72 2.10 -6.41 -10.02
N GLU A 73 1.62 -5.40 -9.27
CA GLU A 73 1.44 -4.01 -9.72
C GLU A 73 0.94 -3.88 -11.17
N ILE A 74 -0.15 -4.57 -11.49
CA ILE A 74 -0.69 -4.64 -12.86
C ILE A 74 -0.91 -3.26 -13.50
N ASN A 75 -1.18 -2.23 -12.70
CA ASN A 75 -1.33 -0.85 -13.18
C ASN A 75 0.00 -0.23 -13.67
N GLY A 76 1.14 -0.80 -13.32
CA GLY A 76 2.45 -0.45 -13.88
C GLY A 76 2.54 -0.63 -15.40
N MET A 77 1.60 -1.38 -15.99
CA MET A 77 1.49 -1.53 -17.45
C MET A 77 1.39 -0.21 -18.19
N ILE A 78 0.79 0.82 -17.59
CA ILE A 78 0.63 2.14 -18.22
C ILE A 78 1.97 2.81 -18.50
N THR A 79 2.95 2.62 -17.62
CA THR A 79 4.27 3.28 -17.73
C THR A 79 5.39 2.32 -18.15
N ASN A 80 5.28 1.06 -17.80
CA ASN A 80 6.31 0.03 -18.00
C ASN A 80 5.73 -1.27 -18.60
N PRO A 81 5.14 -1.22 -19.80
CA PRO A 81 4.42 -2.37 -20.37
C PRO A 81 5.33 -3.56 -20.67
N TYR A 82 6.63 -3.35 -20.93
CA TYR A 82 7.57 -4.44 -21.13
C TYR A 82 7.80 -5.23 -19.84
N THR A 83 8.03 -4.55 -18.74
CA THR A 83 8.21 -5.18 -17.43
C THR A 83 6.90 -5.81 -16.94
N GLY A 84 5.79 -5.10 -17.03
CA GLY A 84 4.49 -5.55 -16.51
C GLY A 84 3.90 -6.72 -17.28
N GLY A 85 4.05 -6.76 -18.61
CA GLY A 85 3.36 -7.74 -19.46
C GLY A 85 4.16 -8.26 -20.66
N GLY A 86 5.47 -7.97 -20.73
CA GLY A 86 6.33 -8.36 -21.86
C GLY A 86 6.03 -7.62 -23.16
N VAL A 87 5.39 -6.44 -23.09
CA VAL A 87 4.85 -5.72 -24.24
C VAL A 87 5.81 -4.62 -24.69
N ILE A 88 6.23 -4.67 -25.95
CA ILE A 88 6.98 -3.59 -26.58
C ILE A 88 5.98 -2.65 -27.22
N ALA A 89 5.71 -1.52 -26.55
CA ALA A 89 4.84 -0.47 -27.05
C ALA A 89 5.69 0.74 -27.50
N LYS A 90 5.45 1.22 -28.72
CA LYS A 90 6.07 2.45 -29.19
C LYS A 90 5.36 3.65 -28.57
N ILE A 91 6.14 4.66 -28.17
CA ILE A 91 5.58 5.94 -27.69
C ILE A 91 5.12 6.75 -28.90
N ASP A 92 3.93 6.42 -29.39
CA ASP A 92 3.23 7.08 -30.49
C ASP A 92 1.73 7.16 -30.20
N ASN A 93 0.93 7.58 -31.20
CA ASN A 93 -0.52 7.73 -31.05
C ASN A 93 -1.24 6.39 -30.71
N ASN A 94 -0.60 5.24 -30.91
CA ASN A 94 -1.15 3.92 -30.64
C ASN A 94 -0.69 3.35 -29.29
N TYR A 95 0.10 4.08 -28.52
CA TYR A 95 0.65 3.60 -27.24
C TYR A 95 -0.42 3.08 -26.30
N LEU A 96 -1.43 3.92 -26.01
CA LEU A 96 -2.50 3.55 -25.08
C LEU A 96 -3.36 2.40 -25.63
N GLN A 97 -3.62 2.36 -26.93
CA GLN A 97 -4.33 1.26 -27.56
C GLN A 97 -3.57 -0.06 -27.35
N THR A 98 -2.26 -0.08 -27.59
CA THR A 98 -1.40 -1.26 -27.42
C THR A 98 -1.38 -1.73 -25.97
N VAL A 99 -1.17 -0.81 -25.03
CA VAL A 99 -1.10 -1.11 -23.61
C VAL A 99 -2.44 -1.62 -23.06
N LEU A 100 -3.55 -0.96 -23.38
CA LEU A 100 -4.87 -1.34 -22.89
C LEU A 100 -5.40 -2.64 -23.52
N THR A 101 -5.00 -2.93 -24.75
CA THR A 101 -5.21 -4.27 -25.35
C THR A 101 -4.54 -5.35 -24.49
N ALA A 102 -3.28 -5.14 -24.12
CA ALA A 102 -2.57 -6.09 -23.27
C ALA A 102 -3.17 -6.17 -21.85
N CYS A 103 -3.57 -5.03 -21.27
CA CYS A 103 -4.26 -5.00 -19.98
C CYS A 103 -5.55 -5.82 -20.02
N HIS A 104 -6.36 -5.70 -21.10
CA HIS A 104 -7.57 -6.51 -21.27
C HIS A 104 -7.25 -8.01 -21.22
N HIS A 105 -6.22 -8.45 -21.94
CA HIS A 105 -5.80 -9.85 -21.93
C HIS A 105 -5.24 -10.28 -20.54
N MET A 106 -4.55 -9.40 -19.83
CA MET A 106 -4.11 -9.68 -18.46
C MET A 106 -5.30 -9.80 -17.49
N PHE A 107 -6.33 -8.98 -17.63
CA PHE A 107 -7.56 -9.12 -16.83
C PHE A 107 -8.23 -10.46 -17.07
N LEU A 108 -8.34 -10.89 -18.33
CA LEU A 108 -8.89 -12.21 -18.67
C LEU A 108 -8.03 -13.36 -18.12
N ALA A 109 -6.71 -13.23 -18.22
CA ALA A 109 -5.77 -14.22 -17.68
C ALA A 109 -5.86 -14.33 -16.16
N GLY A 110 -5.94 -13.19 -15.46
CA GLY A 110 -6.17 -13.12 -14.02
C GLY A 110 -7.51 -13.75 -13.64
N ALA A 111 -8.58 -13.39 -14.32
CA ALA A 111 -9.91 -13.92 -14.05
C ALA A 111 -10.00 -15.46 -14.24
N LYS A 112 -9.38 -16.00 -15.30
CA LYS A 112 -9.28 -17.45 -15.49
C LYS A 112 -8.45 -18.13 -14.40
N ALA A 113 -7.35 -17.47 -13.95
CA ALA A 113 -6.56 -17.98 -12.83
C ALA A 113 -7.35 -17.99 -11.51
N VAL A 114 -8.13 -16.94 -11.21
CA VAL A 114 -9.00 -16.89 -10.02
C VAL A 114 -10.00 -18.06 -10.05
N LYS A 115 -10.71 -18.24 -11.14
CA LYS A 115 -11.65 -19.34 -11.29
C LYS A 115 -10.97 -20.70 -11.11
N ALA A 116 -9.83 -20.92 -11.77
CA ALA A 116 -9.09 -22.17 -11.65
C ALA A 116 -8.55 -22.41 -10.23
N CYS A 117 -8.17 -21.34 -9.50
CA CYS A 117 -7.76 -21.43 -8.10
C CYS A 117 -8.87 -22.00 -7.24
N HIS A 118 -10.08 -21.44 -7.31
CA HIS A 118 -11.23 -21.89 -6.53
C HIS A 118 -11.68 -23.30 -6.90
N GLU A 119 -11.59 -23.71 -8.17
CA GLU A 119 -11.91 -25.06 -8.60
C GLU A 119 -10.91 -26.12 -8.09
N ILE A 120 -9.62 -25.75 -7.99
CA ILE A 120 -8.54 -26.67 -7.57
C ILE A 120 -8.32 -26.65 -6.06
N ILE A 121 -8.42 -25.46 -5.43
CA ILE A 121 -8.20 -25.23 -4.01
C ILE A 121 -9.36 -24.40 -3.45
N PRO A 122 -10.53 -24.99 -3.14
CA PRO A 122 -11.70 -24.23 -2.73
C PRO A 122 -11.52 -23.38 -1.45
N SER A 123 -10.52 -23.70 -0.63
CA SER A 123 -10.20 -22.95 0.60
C SER A 123 -9.16 -21.84 0.39
N ALA A 124 -8.59 -21.71 -0.81
CA ALA A 124 -7.62 -20.68 -1.10
C ALA A 124 -8.30 -19.33 -1.36
N GLN A 125 -7.54 -18.25 -1.15
CA GLN A 125 -7.90 -16.89 -1.52
C GLN A 125 -6.91 -16.36 -2.55
N ILE A 126 -7.42 -15.70 -3.58
CA ILE A 126 -6.60 -15.15 -4.64
C ILE A 126 -6.98 -13.69 -4.90
N GLY A 127 -5.98 -12.79 -4.78
CA GLY A 127 -6.12 -11.36 -4.91
C GLY A 127 -5.54 -10.79 -6.20
N CYS A 128 -5.89 -9.54 -6.48
CA CYS A 128 -5.12 -8.67 -7.39
C CYS A 128 -4.07 -7.88 -6.62
N MET A 129 -3.12 -7.26 -7.32
CA MET A 129 -2.13 -6.40 -6.71
C MET A 129 -1.87 -5.17 -7.58
N ILE A 130 -1.89 -4.00 -6.95
CA ILE A 130 -1.66 -2.70 -7.59
C ILE A 130 -0.60 -1.89 -6.85
N ALA A 131 0.15 -1.06 -7.59
CA ALA A 131 0.91 0.04 -7.02
C ALA A 131 -0.07 1.17 -6.65
N PHE A 132 -0.24 1.47 -5.37
CA PHE A 132 -1.18 2.47 -4.94
C PHE A 132 -0.48 3.78 -4.57
N LEU A 133 -0.80 4.84 -5.31
CA LEU A 133 -0.40 6.20 -5.02
C LEU A 133 -1.57 6.96 -4.39
N CYS A 134 -1.45 7.30 -3.11
CA CYS A 134 -2.43 8.15 -2.43
C CYS A 134 -2.36 9.57 -2.99
N GLY A 135 -3.36 9.97 -3.77
CA GLY A 135 -3.42 11.29 -4.38
C GLY A 135 -4.03 12.34 -3.46
N TYR A 136 -3.35 13.47 -3.29
CA TYR A 136 -3.87 14.68 -2.65
C TYR A 136 -4.07 15.78 -3.67
N SER A 137 -5.10 16.61 -3.50
CA SER A 137 -5.24 17.84 -4.26
C SER A 137 -4.24 18.88 -3.75
N ALA A 138 -3.58 19.61 -4.63
CA ALA A 138 -2.60 20.64 -4.25
C ALA A 138 -3.22 21.76 -3.42
N THR A 139 -4.48 22.09 -3.71
CA THR A 139 -5.27 23.07 -2.96
C THR A 139 -6.73 22.59 -2.85
N CYS A 140 -7.55 23.36 -2.12
CA CYS A 140 -9.00 23.16 -2.09
C CYS A 140 -9.74 23.75 -3.32
N LYS A 141 -9.02 24.23 -4.34
CA LYS A 141 -9.59 24.68 -5.60
C LYS A 141 -10.34 23.53 -6.28
N PRO A 142 -11.61 23.71 -6.70
CA PRO A 142 -12.40 22.63 -7.29
C PRO A 142 -11.71 21.93 -8.48
N ASP A 143 -10.94 22.68 -9.28
CA ASP A 143 -10.19 22.11 -10.41
C ASP A 143 -9.07 21.18 -9.94
N ASP A 144 -8.34 21.49 -8.84
CA ASP A 144 -7.33 20.61 -8.27
C ASP A 144 -7.96 19.35 -7.68
N VAL A 145 -9.10 19.50 -7.01
CA VAL A 145 -9.86 18.37 -6.47
C VAL A 145 -10.32 17.45 -7.59
N MET A 146 -10.85 18.01 -8.68
CA MET A 146 -11.31 17.25 -9.84
C MET A 146 -10.15 16.60 -10.61
N PHE A 147 -9.01 17.29 -10.70
CA PHE A 147 -7.81 16.76 -11.32
C PHE A 147 -7.27 15.54 -10.54
N ASN A 148 -7.15 15.65 -9.22
CA ASN A 148 -6.76 14.53 -8.37
C ASN A 148 -7.76 13.37 -8.44
N HIS A 149 -9.07 13.66 -8.44
CA HIS A 149 -10.10 12.64 -8.59
C HIS A 149 -9.92 11.83 -9.89
N ASN A 150 -9.66 12.52 -11.01
CA ASN A 150 -9.41 11.86 -12.30
C ASN A 150 -8.11 11.04 -12.27
N PHE A 151 -7.05 11.53 -11.63
CA PHE A 151 -5.81 10.79 -11.43
C PHE A 151 -6.06 9.48 -10.66
N MET A 152 -6.79 9.56 -9.56
CA MET A 152 -7.13 8.38 -8.74
C MET A 152 -7.97 7.36 -9.52
N ASP A 153 -8.90 7.79 -10.37
CA ASP A 153 -9.71 6.89 -11.17
C ASP A 153 -8.91 6.08 -12.20
N VAL A 154 -7.85 6.65 -12.77
CA VAL A 154 -6.94 5.89 -13.66
C VAL A 154 -6.27 4.74 -12.88
N ASN A 155 -5.84 5.01 -11.64
CA ASN A 155 -5.29 3.95 -10.77
C ASN A 155 -6.36 2.90 -10.43
N MET A 156 -7.60 3.34 -10.14
CA MET A 156 -8.68 2.44 -9.76
C MET A 156 -9.26 1.62 -10.93
N PHE A 157 -9.01 2.01 -12.18
CA PHE A 157 -9.42 1.25 -13.36
C PHE A 157 -9.04 -0.24 -13.26
N PHE A 158 -7.80 -0.51 -12.88
CA PHE A 158 -7.28 -1.88 -12.77
C PHE A 158 -7.96 -2.69 -11.68
N THR A 159 -8.20 -2.07 -10.53
CA THR A 159 -8.85 -2.72 -9.40
C THR A 159 -10.34 -2.90 -9.66
N ASP A 160 -11.02 -1.89 -10.26
CA ASP A 160 -12.44 -1.96 -10.62
C ASP A 160 -12.73 -3.20 -11.48
N VAL A 161 -11.91 -3.45 -12.53
CA VAL A 161 -12.14 -4.60 -13.41
C VAL A 161 -11.97 -5.92 -12.66
N GLN A 162 -10.93 -6.06 -11.85
CA GLN A 162 -10.61 -7.31 -11.17
C GLN A 162 -11.55 -7.62 -9.99
N VAL A 163 -12.01 -6.59 -9.27
CA VAL A 163 -12.93 -6.77 -8.13
C VAL A 163 -14.38 -6.86 -8.57
N ARG A 164 -14.78 -6.06 -9.57
CA ARG A 164 -16.19 -5.99 -10.01
C ARG A 164 -16.50 -6.91 -11.17
N GLY A 165 -15.47 -7.49 -11.82
CA GLY A 165 -15.60 -8.35 -12.99
C GLY A 165 -16.14 -7.63 -14.23
N ARG A 166 -15.99 -6.32 -14.31
CA ARG A 166 -16.47 -5.51 -15.44
C ARG A 166 -15.79 -4.15 -15.51
N TYR A 167 -15.77 -3.54 -16.68
CA TYR A 167 -15.37 -2.16 -16.88
C TYR A 167 -16.40 -1.20 -16.30
N SER A 168 -15.92 -0.12 -15.67
CA SER A 168 -16.79 0.97 -15.23
C SER A 168 -17.22 1.84 -16.41
N ASN A 169 -18.40 2.47 -16.35
CA ASN A 169 -18.85 3.42 -17.38
C ASN A 169 -17.84 4.56 -17.57
N LYS A 170 -17.18 5.00 -16.51
CA LYS A 170 -16.16 6.05 -16.57
C LYS A 170 -14.96 5.59 -17.42
N ALA A 171 -14.49 4.35 -17.20
CA ALA A 171 -13.40 3.77 -17.98
C ALA A 171 -13.76 3.64 -19.47
N LEU A 172 -14.95 3.14 -19.78
CA LEU A 172 -15.44 3.01 -21.15
C LEU A 172 -15.58 4.37 -21.83
N THR A 173 -16.12 5.38 -21.14
CA THR A 173 -16.24 6.75 -21.63
C THR A 173 -14.86 7.36 -21.89
N TRP A 174 -13.90 7.15 -20.96
CA TRP A 174 -12.54 7.64 -21.12
C TRP A 174 -11.87 7.00 -22.34
N MET A 175 -11.93 5.68 -22.49
CA MET A 175 -11.37 4.99 -23.65
C MET A 175 -12.00 5.46 -24.97
N SER A 176 -13.32 5.60 -25.01
CA SER A 176 -14.04 6.12 -26.19
C SER A 176 -13.57 7.52 -26.60
N ARG A 177 -13.34 8.41 -25.61
CA ARG A 177 -12.86 9.78 -25.90
C ARG A 177 -11.44 9.81 -26.50
N TYR A 178 -10.64 8.79 -26.23
CA TYR A 178 -9.29 8.64 -26.79
C TYR A 178 -9.24 7.70 -28.00
N GLY A 179 -10.40 7.26 -28.51
CA GLY A 179 -10.48 6.37 -29.66
C GLY A 179 -9.91 4.98 -29.42
N ILE A 180 -9.95 4.51 -28.17
CA ILE A 180 -9.41 3.21 -27.77
C ILE A 180 -10.53 2.17 -27.85
N GLU A 181 -10.28 1.11 -28.61
CA GLU A 181 -11.17 -0.03 -28.77
C GLU A 181 -10.54 -1.28 -28.20
N LEU A 182 -11.13 -1.85 -27.15
CA LEU A 182 -10.64 -3.09 -26.58
C LEU A 182 -10.99 -4.28 -27.49
N PRO A 183 -10.12 -5.28 -27.63
CA PRO A 183 -10.35 -6.47 -28.46
C PRO A 183 -11.25 -7.49 -27.75
N VAL A 184 -12.42 -7.04 -27.31
CA VAL A 184 -13.41 -7.87 -26.62
C VAL A 184 -14.05 -8.82 -27.62
N ILE A 185 -14.14 -10.09 -27.27
CA ILE A 185 -14.88 -11.09 -28.02
C ILE A 185 -16.01 -11.69 -27.15
N ASP A 186 -16.92 -12.40 -27.79
CA ASP A 186 -18.02 -13.07 -27.10
C ASP A 186 -17.50 -14.01 -25.99
N GLY A 187 -18.09 -13.88 -24.81
CA GLY A 187 -17.71 -14.62 -23.61
C GLY A 187 -16.70 -13.92 -22.68
N ASP A 188 -16.00 -12.85 -23.08
CA ASP A 188 -15.01 -12.17 -22.24
C ASP A 188 -15.62 -11.54 -20.98
N GLU A 189 -16.80 -10.93 -21.11
CA GLU A 189 -17.51 -10.35 -19.97
C GLU A 189 -17.84 -11.42 -18.92
N LYS A 190 -18.25 -12.61 -19.37
CA LYS A 190 -18.55 -13.73 -18.48
C LYS A 190 -17.29 -14.25 -17.76
N ILE A 191 -16.14 -14.27 -18.46
CA ILE A 191 -14.86 -14.64 -17.85
C ILE A 191 -14.51 -13.66 -16.72
N LEU A 192 -14.60 -12.36 -16.99
CA LEU A 192 -14.31 -11.33 -15.98
C LEU A 192 -15.26 -11.43 -14.78
N GLU A 193 -16.58 -11.61 -15.03
CA GLU A 193 -17.59 -11.74 -13.98
C GLU A 193 -17.35 -12.95 -13.07
N GLN A 194 -16.93 -14.08 -13.63
CA GLN A 194 -16.66 -15.32 -12.90
C GLN A 194 -15.31 -15.35 -12.19
N GLY A 195 -14.40 -14.46 -12.54
CA GLY A 195 -13.04 -14.41 -12.02
C GLY A 195 -12.76 -13.21 -11.12
N LYS A 196 -13.74 -12.78 -10.32
CA LYS A 196 -13.55 -11.71 -9.33
C LYS A 196 -12.62 -12.16 -8.21
N VAL A 197 -11.71 -11.28 -7.80
CA VAL A 197 -10.73 -11.57 -6.75
C VAL A 197 -11.36 -11.53 -5.35
N ASP A 198 -10.74 -12.24 -4.40
CA ASP A 198 -11.20 -12.35 -3.01
C ASP A 198 -10.72 -11.18 -2.15
N TYR A 199 -9.55 -10.60 -2.47
CA TYR A 199 -8.95 -9.49 -1.73
C TYR A 199 -8.11 -8.59 -2.64
N ILE A 200 -7.76 -7.40 -2.15
CA ILE A 200 -6.89 -6.46 -2.85
C ILE A 200 -5.55 -6.41 -2.15
N GLY A 201 -4.49 -6.86 -2.83
CA GLY A 201 -3.12 -6.56 -2.48
C GLY A 201 -2.69 -5.21 -3.06
N PHE A 202 -1.88 -4.46 -2.34
CA PHE A 202 -1.31 -3.22 -2.87
C PHE A 202 0.06 -2.92 -2.27
N SER A 203 0.89 -2.23 -3.05
CA SER A 203 2.11 -1.60 -2.56
C SER A 203 1.81 -0.14 -2.19
N TYR A 204 2.37 0.30 -1.06
CA TYR A 204 2.33 1.68 -0.63
C TYR A 204 3.73 2.15 -0.23
N TYR A 205 4.29 3.09 -0.98
CA TYR A 205 5.60 3.68 -0.67
C TYR A 205 5.51 5.18 -0.40
N GLN A 206 4.55 5.85 -1.02
CA GLN A 206 4.44 7.30 -0.98
C GLN A 206 3.03 7.77 -1.36
N SER A 207 2.72 9.00 -0.98
CA SER A 207 1.62 9.78 -1.55
C SER A 207 2.10 10.66 -2.69
N ILE A 208 1.16 11.24 -3.43
CA ILE A 208 1.43 12.20 -4.50
C ILE A 208 0.47 13.38 -4.38
N THR A 209 0.92 14.57 -4.74
CA THR A 209 0.05 15.75 -4.75
C THR A 209 -0.15 16.22 -6.18
N MET A 210 -1.39 16.46 -6.57
CA MET A 210 -1.80 16.75 -7.93
C MET A 210 -2.40 18.15 -8.03
N SER A 211 -1.89 18.95 -8.95
CA SER A 211 -2.39 20.28 -9.29
C SER A 211 -3.06 20.29 -10.67
N SER A 212 -4.09 21.10 -10.83
CA SER A 212 -4.69 21.41 -12.14
C SER A 212 -3.77 22.28 -13.01
N ASP A 213 -2.78 22.94 -12.40
CA ASP A 213 -1.66 23.55 -13.13
C ASP A 213 -0.60 22.46 -13.38
N ILE A 214 -0.41 22.14 -14.67
CA ILE A 214 0.52 21.08 -15.08
C ILE A 214 1.96 21.39 -14.68
N LEU A 215 2.35 22.67 -14.66
CA LEU A 215 3.71 23.08 -14.32
C LEU A 215 4.04 22.80 -12.86
N ASP A 216 3.06 22.92 -11.95
CA ASP A 216 3.25 22.57 -10.55
C ASP A 216 3.61 21.08 -10.36
N ASN A 217 3.06 20.21 -11.21
CA ASN A 217 3.27 18.77 -11.14
C ASN A 217 4.69 18.31 -11.54
N LEU A 218 5.52 19.22 -12.03
CA LEU A 218 6.93 18.96 -12.30
C LEU A 218 7.83 19.15 -11.06
N GLY A 219 7.26 19.63 -9.95
CA GLY A 219 8.00 20.12 -8.79
C GLY A 219 8.47 19.07 -7.79
N SER A 220 7.85 17.90 -7.75
CA SER A 220 8.21 16.84 -6.79
C SER A 220 7.66 15.47 -7.24
N GLY A 221 8.02 14.42 -6.52
CA GLY A 221 7.50 13.06 -6.76
C GLY A 221 8.59 12.00 -6.82
N GLY A 222 9.82 12.41 -6.59
CA GLY A 222 10.97 11.49 -6.60
C GLY A 222 11.37 11.05 -8.00
N ASN A 223 12.03 9.91 -8.06
CA ASN A 223 12.62 9.39 -9.31
C ASN A 223 11.64 8.60 -10.19
N LEU A 224 10.43 8.30 -9.72
CA LEU A 224 9.45 7.50 -10.47
C LEU A 224 8.22 8.29 -10.92
N PHE A 225 7.78 9.28 -10.16
CA PHE A 225 6.55 10.00 -10.40
C PHE A 225 6.76 11.50 -10.25
N SER A 226 6.00 12.28 -11.00
CA SER A 226 5.99 13.74 -10.92
C SER A 226 4.69 14.22 -10.27
N GLY A 227 4.78 15.20 -9.37
CA GLY A 227 3.64 15.80 -8.69
C GLY A 227 3.98 17.18 -8.14
N ALA A 228 3.00 17.91 -7.65
CA ALA A 228 3.19 19.18 -6.98
C ALA A 228 3.86 18.97 -5.61
N LYS A 229 4.65 19.95 -5.17
CA LYS A 229 5.31 19.91 -3.87
C LYS A 229 4.28 19.98 -2.74
N ASN A 230 4.33 19.03 -1.82
CA ASN A 230 3.57 19.07 -0.58
C ASN A 230 4.44 19.56 0.58
N SER A 231 4.16 20.78 1.07
CA SER A 231 4.95 21.41 2.16
C SER A 231 4.71 20.78 3.53
N TYR A 232 3.70 19.93 3.68
CA TYR A 232 3.34 19.27 4.94
C TYR A 232 4.00 17.92 5.12
N ILE A 233 4.63 17.36 4.07
CA ILE A 233 5.18 16.01 4.07
C ILE A 233 6.69 16.06 3.81
N LYS A 234 7.46 15.39 4.67
CA LYS A 234 8.89 15.20 4.47
C LYS A 234 9.15 14.24 3.33
N VAL A 235 10.29 14.38 2.67
CA VAL A 235 10.72 13.50 1.60
C VAL A 235 11.98 12.74 1.97
N SER A 236 12.16 11.54 1.40
CA SER A 236 13.38 10.76 1.49
C SER A 236 14.49 11.35 0.64
N GLU A 237 15.71 10.79 0.71
CA GLU A 237 16.86 11.18 -0.14
C GLU A 237 16.57 11.02 -1.64
N TRP A 238 15.65 10.15 -2.02
CA TRP A 238 15.18 9.97 -3.41
C TRP A 238 13.93 10.78 -3.75
N GLY A 239 13.56 11.74 -2.90
CA GLY A 239 12.43 12.64 -3.12
C GLY A 239 11.06 12.00 -2.88
N TRP A 240 10.99 10.81 -2.30
CA TRP A 240 9.71 10.15 -2.03
C TRP A 240 9.07 10.69 -0.76
N PRO A 241 7.81 11.15 -0.80
CA PRO A 241 7.07 11.57 0.38
C PRO A 241 6.99 10.47 1.44
N ILE A 242 7.36 10.79 2.66
CA ILE A 242 7.23 9.91 3.83
C ILE A 242 5.90 10.24 4.48
N ASP A 243 4.87 9.45 4.18
CA ASP A 243 3.50 9.77 4.57
C ASP A 243 2.78 8.57 5.20
N PRO A 244 2.97 8.33 6.49
CA PRO A 244 2.25 7.28 7.22
C PRO A 244 0.72 7.46 7.18
N LYS A 245 0.25 8.71 7.22
CA LYS A 245 -1.17 9.02 7.18
C LYS A 245 -1.80 8.71 5.82
N GLY A 246 -1.03 8.88 4.75
CA GLY A 246 -1.42 8.47 3.41
C GLY A 246 -1.66 6.97 3.29
N LEU A 247 -0.95 6.14 4.06
CA LEU A 247 -1.26 4.70 4.14
C LEU A 247 -2.66 4.46 4.72
N ARG A 248 -3.02 5.16 5.82
CA ARG A 248 -4.36 5.05 6.40
C ARG A 248 -5.44 5.58 5.45
N VAL A 249 -5.19 6.68 4.75
CA VAL A 249 -6.10 7.22 3.72
C VAL A 249 -6.27 6.20 2.59
N SER A 250 -5.19 5.55 2.15
CA SER A 250 -5.23 4.52 1.10
C SER A 250 -6.08 3.32 1.51
N LEU A 251 -5.90 2.84 2.74
CA LEU A 251 -6.69 1.74 3.30
C LEU A 251 -8.17 2.09 3.34
N ASN A 252 -8.54 3.27 3.86
CA ASN A 252 -9.92 3.73 3.86
C ASN A 252 -10.48 3.87 2.44
N TYR A 253 -9.72 4.49 1.53
CA TYR A 253 -10.16 4.71 0.15
C TYR A 253 -10.48 3.40 -0.58
N LEU A 254 -9.61 2.40 -0.45
CA LEU A 254 -9.81 1.09 -1.07
C LEU A 254 -10.96 0.32 -0.41
N TYR A 255 -10.99 0.31 0.92
CA TYR A 255 -12.02 -0.43 1.65
C TYR A 255 -13.41 0.16 1.44
N ASP A 256 -13.58 1.49 1.51
CA ASP A 256 -14.85 2.17 1.24
C ASP A 256 -15.38 1.90 -0.17
N ARG A 257 -14.47 1.81 -1.15
CA ARG A 257 -14.83 1.57 -2.55
C ARG A 257 -15.28 0.15 -2.83
N TYR A 258 -14.68 -0.85 -2.17
CA TYR A 258 -14.83 -2.25 -2.56
C TYR A 258 -15.42 -3.15 -1.49
N GLN A 259 -15.27 -2.84 -0.22
CA GLN A 259 -15.78 -3.63 0.92
C GLN A 259 -15.34 -5.11 0.87
N ILE A 260 -14.10 -5.37 0.46
CA ILE A 260 -13.43 -6.67 0.51
C ILE A 260 -12.09 -6.53 1.24
N PRO A 261 -11.54 -7.63 1.80
CA PRO A 261 -10.30 -7.58 2.55
C PRO A 261 -9.13 -6.95 1.77
N LEU A 262 -8.27 -6.25 2.49
CA LEU A 262 -7.06 -5.61 1.94
C LEU A 262 -5.81 -6.30 2.46
N PHE A 263 -4.70 -6.22 1.70
CA PHE A 263 -3.40 -6.68 2.12
C PHE A 263 -2.31 -5.69 1.67
N ILE A 264 -1.54 -5.15 2.62
CA ILE A 264 -0.37 -4.32 2.28
C ILE A 264 0.78 -5.26 1.93
N VAL A 265 0.93 -5.56 0.64
CA VAL A 265 1.90 -6.54 0.12
C VAL A 265 3.31 -5.98 0.11
N GLU A 266 3.44 -4.67 -0.10
CA GLU A 266 4.73 -3.99 -0.09
C GLU A 266 4.62 -2.61 0.59
N ASN A 267 5.59 -2.35 1.47
CA ASN A 267 5.86 -1.03 2.04
C ASN A 267 7.32 -0.98 2.43
N GLY A 268 7.96 0.18 2.41
CA GLY A 268 9.35 0.29 2.80
C GLY A 268 9.98 1.65 2.49
N LEU A 269 11.16 1.86 3.03
CA LEU A 269 11.96 3.07 2.85
C LEU A 269 13.32 2.71 2.26
N GLY A 270 13.61 3.20 1.05
CA GLY A 270 14.95 3.17 0.48
C GLY A 270 15.81 4.28 1.08
N ALA A 271 16.94 3.92 1.67
CA ALA A 271 17.85 4.85 2.30
C ALA A 271 19.31 4.39 2.16
N VAL A 272 20.27 5.30 2.36
CA VAL A 272 21.67 4.97 2.49
C VAL A 272 21.93 4.53 3.93
N ASP A 273 22.45 3.31 4.09
CA ASP A 273 22.85 2.81 5.40
C ASP A 273 24.38 2.90 5.54
N GLU A 274 24.84 3.30 6.70
CA GLU A 274 26.25 3.32 7.08
C GLU A 274 26.53 2.20 8.06
N ILE A 275 27.62 1.48 7.82
CA ILE A 275 28.14 0.46 8.73
C ILE A 275 29.23 1.09 9.60
N SER A 276 29.08 0.99 10.92
CA SER A 276 30.08 1.45 11.88
C SER A 276 31.29 0.50 11.98
N ASP A 277 32.34 0.91 12.62
CA ASP A 277 33.60 0.13 12.77
C ASP A 277 33.36 -1.21 13.50
N ASP A 278 32.39 -1.28 14.39
CA ASP A 278 31.96 -2.49 15.11
C ASP A 278 30.90 -3.30 14.34
N HIS A 279 30.68 -3.00 13.07
CA HIS A 279 29.74 -3.64 12.16
C HIS A 279 28.25 -3.52 12.59
N GLN A 280 27.89 -2.47 13.30
CA GLN A 280 26.51 -2.12 13.61
C GLN A 280 25.92 -1.20 12.54
N ILE A 281 24.63 -1.27 12.32
CA ILE A 281 23.88 -0.37 11.43
C ILE A 281 22.71 0.23 12.22
N HIS A 282 22.87 1.52 12.56
CA HIS A 282 21.89 2.30 13.32
C HIS A 282 20.94 3.02 12.39
N ASP A 283 19.86 2.36 11.98
CA ASP A 283 18.89 2.85 11.00
C ASP A 283 17.61 3.40 11.66
N ASN A 284 17.76 4.32 12.60
CA ASN A 284 16.65 4.94 13.35
C ASN A 284 15.59 5.55 12.42
N TYR A 285 15.97 6.13 11.29
CA TYR A 285 15.06 6.67 10.28
C TYR A 285 14.14 5.58 9.70
N ARG A 286 14.63 4.33 9.55
CA ARG A 286 13.80 3.19 9.10
C ARG A 286 12.88 2.72 10.22
N ILE A 287 13.36 2.73 11.46
CA ILE A 287 12.55 2.45 12.64
C ILE A 287 11.40 3.44 12.77
N ASP A 288 11.68 4.74 12.62
CA ASP A 288 10.66 5.79 12.67
C ASP A 288 9.63 5.64 11.55
N TYR A 289 10.08 5.39 10.32
CA TYR A 289 9.20 5.15 9.18
C TYR A 289 8.28 3.94 9.45
N LEU A 290 8.86 2.79 9.79
CA LEU A 290 8.13 1.55 10.06
C LEU A 290 7.10 1.75 11.18
N THR A 291 7.52 2.29 12.32
CA THR A 291 6.68 2.48 13.50
C THR A 291 5.48 3.39 13.20
N GLN A 292 5.70 4.49 12.49
CA GLN A 292 4.64 5.42 12.13
C GLN A 292 3.64 4.79 11.14
N HIS A 293 4.11 4.04 10.14
CA HIS A 293 3.23 3.37 9.17
C HIS A 293 2.39 2.27 9.84
N VAL A 294 3.01 1.44 10.69
CA VAL A 294 2.28 0.39 11.43
C VAL A 294 1.23 1.01 12.37
N ARG A 295 1.54 2.15 13.00
CA ARG A 295 0.59 2.88 13.85
C ARG A 295 -0.63 3.38 13.08
N GLU A 296 -0.42 3.97 11.91
CA GLU A 296 -1.53 4.44 11.08
C GLU A 296 -2.31 3.28 10.44
N MET A 297 -1.66 2.19 10.07
CA MET A 297 -2.29 0.94 9.66
C MET A 297 -3.20 0.39 10.77
N LYS A 298 -2.70 0.32 12.00
CA LYS A 298 -3.48 -0.13 13.15
C LYS A 298 -4.71 0.76 13.39
N LYS A 299 -4.57 2.09 13.26
CA LYS A 299 -5.71 3.02 13.35
C LYS A 299 -6.76 2.76 12.26
N ALA A 300 -6.35 2.40 11.04
CA ALA A 300 -7.30 2.05 9.99
C ALA A 300 -8.15 0.82 10.37
N VAL A 301 -7.56 -0.17 11.02
CA VAL A 301 -8.28 -1.36 11.51
C VAL A 301 -9.13 -1.02 12.72
N ASP A 302 -8.53 -0.44 13.76
CA ASP A 302 -9.17 -0.31 15.08
C ASP A 302 -10.21 0.82 15.13
N LEU A 303 -10.01 1.90 14.37
CA LEU A 303 -10.85 3.10 14.42
C LEU A 303 -11.74 3.27 13.19
N ASP A 304 -11.25 2.83 12.01
CA ASP A 304 -11.96 3.05 10.75
C ASP A 304 -12.69 1.78 10.27
N GLY A 305 -12.42 0.61 10.91
CA GLY A 305 -13.10 -0.64 10.61
C GLY A 305 -12.64 -1.33 9.31
N VAL A 306 -11.44 -1.02 8.83
CA VAL A 306 -10.88 -1.64 7.64
C VAL A 306 -10.54 -3.11 7.91
N GLU A 307 -10.99 -4.01 7.06
CA GLU A 307 -10.59 -5.42 7.10
C GLU A 307 -9.23 -5.60 6.41
N LEU A 308 -8.20 -5.83 7.22
CA LEU A 308 -6.82 -5.96 6.76
C LEU A 308 -6.29 -7.36 7.07
N LEU A 309 -5.90 -8.12 6.03
CA LEU A 309 -5.35 -9.48 6.15
C LEU A 309 -3.92 -9.47 6.68
N GLY A 310 -3.12 -8.46 6.33
CA GLY A 310 -1.72 -8.42 6.74
C GLY A 310 -0.92 -7.28 6.13
N TYR A 311 0.36 -7.30 6.51
CA TYR A 311 1.36 -6.31 6.11
C TYR A 311 2.69 -7.00 5.88
N THR A 312 3.36 -6.69 4.79
CA THR A 312 4.73 -7.13 4.52
C THR A 312 5.63 -5.95 4.14
N TRP A 313 6.87 -6.01 4.65
CA TRP A 313 7.91 -5.07 4.30
C TRP A 313 8.60 -5.48 2.99
N TRP A 314 8.96 -4.51 2.17
CA TRP A 314 9.71 -4.74 0.94
C TRP A 314 11.14 -5.15 1.24
N SER A 315 11.45 -6.41 0.95
CA SER A 315 12.74 -7.07 1.10
C SER A 315 13.26 -7.19 2.56
N PRO A 316 13.38 -8.40 3.12
CA PRO A 316 14.00 -8.59 4.42
C PRO A 316 15.53 -8.36 4.39
N ILE A 317 16.15 -8.52 3.23
CA ILE A 317 17.60 -8.41 2.98
C ILE A 317 17.82 -7.34 1.93
N ASP A 318 18.91 -6.54 2.05
CA ASP A 318 19.23 -5.55 1.02
C ASP A 318 19.42 -6.20 -0.34
N ILE A 319 18.78 -5.62 -1.34
CA ILE A 319 18.85 -6.00 -2.74
C ILE A 319 19.11 -4.75 -3.59
N VAL A 320 19.48 -4.96 -4.85
CA VAL A 320 19.58 -3.87 -5.83
C VAL A 320 18.19 -3.23 -6.00
N SER A 321 18.11 -1.91 -5.83
CA SER A 321 16.87 -1.17 -6.01
C SER A 321 16.36 -1.29 -7.44
N TYR A 322 15.11 -1.71 -7.60
CA TYR A 322 14.48 -1.81 -8.92
C TYR A 322 14.41 -0.46 -9.63
N SER A 323 14.04 0.60 -8.91
CA SER A 323 13.80 1.92 -9.51
C SER A 323 15.06 2.66 -9.95
N THR A 324 16.23 2.36 -9.36
CA THR A 324 17.49 3.08 -9.63
C THR A 324 18.63 2.19 -10.13
N GLY A 325 18.52 0.86 -9.99
CA GLY A 325 19.61 -0.06 -10.28
C GLY A 325 20.76 0.03 -9.28
N GLU A 326 20.55 0.63 -8.11
CA GLU A 326 21.59 0.93 -7.13
C GLU A 326 21.50 0.00 -5.91
N MET A 327 22.62 -0.51 -5.46
CA MET A 327 22.72 -1.26 -4.22
C MET A 327 22.70 -0.34 -2.98
N LYS A 328 23.17 0.91 -3.10
CA LYS A 328 23.19 1.88 -2.01
C LYS A 328 21.79 2.31 -1.53
N LYS A 329 20.75 2.19 -2.39
CA LYS A 329 19.36 2.43 -2.01
C LYS A 329 18.79 1.20 -1.32
N ARG A 330 19.02 1.10 -0.02
CA ARG A 330 18.77 -0.08 0.80
C ARG A 330 17.40 -0.05 1.45
N TYR A 331 16.71 -1.20 1.43
CA TYR A 331 15.38 -1.35 2.01
C TYR A 331 15.33 -2.36 3.16
N GLY A 332 16.24 -3.35 3.15
CA GLY A 332 16.19 -4.51 4.02
C GLY A 332 16.43 -4.20 5.50
N PHE A 333 16.04 -5.14 6.34
CA PHE A 333 16.42 -5.21 7.76
C PHE A 333 17.79 -5.87 7.97
N ILE A 334 18.31 -6.49 6.94
CA ILE A 334 19.62 -7.12 6.92
C ILE A 334 20.47 -6.44 5.86
N TYR A 335 21.55 -5.81 6.29
CA TYR A 335 22.54 -5.19 5.44
C TYR A 335 23.33 -6.24 4.67
N VAL A 336 23.60 -5.97 3.41
CA VAL A 336 24.50 -6.78 2.58
C VAL A 336 25.71 -5.92 2.19
N ASP A 337 26.90 -6.39 2.57
CA ASP A 337 28.16 -5.72 2.23
C ASP A 337 28.44 -5.84 0.73
N LYS A 338 27.87 -4.91 -0.02
CA LYS A 338 28.03 -4.75 -1.47
C LYS A 338 27.72 -3.30 -1.85
N ASP A 339 28.58 -2.73 -2.73
CA ASP A 339 28.39 -1.40 -3.30
C ASP A 339 27.74 -1.43 -4.70
N ASN A 340 27.58 -0.26 -5.32
CA ASN A 340 27.01 -0.13 -6.67
C ASN A 340 27.92 -0.69 -7.76
N ASP A 341 29.23 -0.76 -7.54
CA ASP A 341 30.23 -1.27 -8.49
C ASP A 341 30.42 -2.79 -8.37
N GLY A 342 29.76 -3.40 -7.41
CA GLY A 342 29.80 -4.83 -7.17
C GLY A 342 30.89 -5.29 -6.20
N ASN A 343 31.63 -4.34 -5.57
CA ASN A 343 32.61 -4.62 -4.53
C ASN A 343 31.91 -4.97 -3.23
N GLY A 344 32.64 -5.63 -2.33
CA GLY A 344 32.18 -6.04 -1.00
C GLY A 344 32.30 -7.53 -0.77
N THR A 345 32.07 -7.97 0.44
CA THR A 345 32.26 -9.35 0.88
C THR A 345 31.01 -10.20 0.80
N LEU A 346 29.85 -9.60 0.51
CA LEU A 346 28.52 -10.19 0.61
C LEU A 346 28.16 -10.68 2.01
N LYS A 347 28.92 -10.30 3.04
CA LYS A 347 28.55 -10.56 4.43
C LYS A 347 27.25 -9.84 4.77
N ARG A 348 26.51 -10.40 5.70
CA ARG A 348 25.20 -9.89 6.13
C ARG A 348 25.28 -9.47 7.58
N TYR A 349 24.72 -8.29 7.87
CA TYR A 349 24.69 -7.72 9.20
C TYR A 349 23.26 -7.31 9.54
N ILE A 350 22.81 -7.66 10.73
CA ILE A 350 21.46 -7.31 11.22
C ILE A 350 21.45 -5.81 11.55
N LYS A 351 20.42 -5.09 11.12
CA LYS A 351 20.21 -3.66 11.42
C LYS A 351 19.35 -3.53 12.70
N ASP A 352 19.38 -2.35 13.33
CA ASP A 352 18.55 -2.08 14.50
C ASP A 352 17.06 -2.24 14.23
N SER A 353 16.61 -1.84 13.04
CA SER A 353 15.22 -2.00 12.59
C SER A 353 14.73 -3.45 12.56
N PHE A 354 15.61 -4.43 12.42
CA PHE A 354 15.24 -5.85 12.48
C PHE A 354 14.60 -6.21 13.82
N TYR A 355 15.20 -5.78 14.92
CA TYR A 355 14.71 -6.10 16.25
C TYR A 355 13.38 -5.39 16.54
N VAL A 356 13.21 -4.19 16.03
CA VAL A 356 11.93 -3.46 16.14
C VAL A 356 10.84 -4.15 15.34
N TYR A 357 11.13 -4.62 14.12
CA TYR A 357 10.15 -5.36 13.31
C TYR A 357 9.81 -6.71 13.94
N GLN A 358 10.79 -7.40 14.51
CA GLN A 358 10.56 -8.63 15.28
C GLN A 358 9.60 -8.38 16.46
N GLU A 359 9.77 -7.28 17.20
CA GLU A 359 8.91 -6.92 18.31
C GLU A 359 7.49 -6.52 17.83
N ILE A 360 7.37 -5.81 16.71
CA ILE A 360 6.08 -5.52 16.09
C ILE A 360 5.33 -6.81 15.74
N ILE A 361 6.01 -7.78 15.13
CA ILE A 361 5.42 -9.09 14.81
C ILE A 361 5.00 -9.82 16.09
N ARG A 362 5.87 -9.89 17.09
CA ARG A 362 5.62 -10.60 18.36
C ARG A 362 4.42 -10.03 19.11
N THR A 363 4.23 -8.72 19.07
CA THR A 363 3.15 -8.02 19.79
C THR A 363 1.92 -7.75 18.92
N ASN A 364 1.91 -8.21 17.67
CA ASN A 364 0.88 -7.87 16.69
C ASN A 364 0.62 -6.35 16.62
N GLY A 365 1.72 -5.56 16.66
CA GLY A 365 1.67 -4.10 16.57
C GLY A 365 1.32 -3.36 17.88
N GLU A 366 1.11 -4.04 19.00
CA GLU A 366 0.81 -3.35 20.28
C GLU A 366 1.98 -2.49 20.78
N CYS A 367 3.22 -2.88 20.48
CA CYS A 367 4.40 -2.12 20.90
C CYS A 367 4.52 -0.73 20.27
N VAL A 368 3.81 -0.45 19.15
CA VAL A 368 3.81 0.86 18.51
C VAL A 368 2.70 1.77 19.00
N ASP A 369 1.81 1.30 19.86
CA ASP A 369 0.74 2.11 20.40
C ASP A 369 1.33 3.30 21.17
N GLU A 370 0.83 4.47 20.85
CA GLU A 370 1.09 5.63 21.67
C GLU A 370 0.48 5.36 23.05
N LYS A 371 1.31 5.49 24.11
CA LYS A 371 0.76 5.48 25.47
C LYS A 371 -0.31 6.57 25.49
N LYS A 372 -1.57 6.19 25.78
CA LYS A 372 -2.66 7.16 25.93
C LYS A 372 -2.16 8.22 26.89
N ARG A 373 -1.88 9.42 26.39
CA ARG A 373 -1.36 10.52 27.20
C ARG A 373 -2.37 10.93 28.26
N TYR A 374 -3.65 10.89 27.86
CA TYR A 374 -4.77 11.25 28.74
C TYR A 374 -5.65 10.05 29.04
N THR A 375 -6.01 9.96 30.31
CA THR A 375 -6.98 8.99 30.85
C THR A 375 -8.01 9.76 31.68
N LEU A 376 -9.06 9.10 32.10
CA LEU A 376 -10.04 9.68 33.04
C LEU A 376 -9.38 10.13 34.37
N ASN A 377 -8.22 9.58 34.72
CA ASN A 377 -7.43 9.95 35.88
C ASN A 377 -6.42 11.08 35.66
N SER A 378 -6.24 11.54 34.43
CA SER A 378 -5.34 12.66 34.10
C SER A 378 -5.85 13.95 34.74
N GLN A 379 -4.91 14.86 35.10
CA GLN A 379 -5.30 16.15 35.65
C GLN A 379 -5.76 17.12 34.52
N LEU A 380 -6.72 17.92 34.79
CA LEU A 380 -7.26 18.90 33.82
C LEU A 380 -6.18 19.85 33.30
N LYS A 381 -5.21 20.25 34.13
CA LYS A 381 -4.08 21.10 33.72
C LYS A 381 -3.29 20.54 32.56
N ASP A 382 -3.06 19.21 32.57
CA ASP A 382 -2.26 18.52 31.56
C ASP A 382 -3.00 18.52 30.20
N VAL A 383 -4.32 18.37 30.22
CA VAL A 383 -5.18 18.42 29.04
C VAL A 383 -5.31 19.86 28.48
N LEU A 384 -5.29 20.86 29.36
CA LEU A 384 -5.39 22.26 28.97
C LEU A 384 -4.12 22.80 28.27
N GLU A 385 -3.06 22.00 28.13
CA GLU A 385 -1.90 22.29 27.29
C GLU A 385 -2.18 22.07 25.80
N ILE A 386 -3.23 21.31 25.47
CA ILE A 386 -3.66 21.11 24.07
C ILE A 386 -4.03 22.46 23.46
N LYS A 387 -3.36 22.82 22.36
CA LYS A 387 -3.58 24.10 21.67
C LYS A 387 -5.04 24.27 21.27
N GLY A 388 -5.63 25.37 21.65
CA GLY A 388 -7.02 25.73 21.31
C GLY A 388 -8.10 25.08 22.19
N LEU A 389 -7.75 24.15 23.08
CA LEU A 389 -8.77 23.48 23.91
C LEU A 389 -9.39 24.41 24.92
N ARG A 390 -8.65 25.39 25.48
CA ARG A 390 -9.17 26.39 26.39
C ARG A 390 -10.26 27.24 25.73
N GLU A 391 -10.01 27.65 24.50
CA GLU A 391 -10.93 28.44 23.68
C GLU A 391 -12.19 27.63 23.35
N ILE A 392 -12.03 26.37 23.03
CA ILE A 392 -13.16 25.45 22.79
C ILE A 392 -14.02 25.30 24.04
N ILE A 393 -13.42 25.09 25.21
CA ILE A 393 -14.13 24.94 26.47
C ILE A 393 -14.92 26.22 26.77
N LYS A 394 -14.33 27.41 26.57
CA LYS A 394 -15.03 28.68 26.76
C LYS A 394 -16.19 28.85 25.79
N LEU A 395 -16.01 28.50 24.53
CA LEU A 395 -17.03 28.58 23.50
C LEU A 395 -18.22 27.65 23.82
N VAL A 396 -17.94 26.39 24.12
CA VAL A 396 -18.97 25.37 24.41
C VAL A 396 -19.71 25.68 25.74
N SER A 397 -19.01 26.26 26.70
CA SER A 397 -19.63 26.70 27.97
C SER A 397 -20.34 28.05 27.86
N GLU A 398 -20.47 28.62 26.66
CA GLU A 398 -21.07 29.95 26.45
C GLU A 398 -20.43 31.05 27.33
N GLY A 399 -19.12 30.94 27.58
CA GLY A 399 -18.38 31.87 28.44
C GLY A 399 -18.60 31.67 29.95
N LYS A 400 -19.35 30.65 30.36
CA LYS A 400 -19.60 30.37 31.81
C LYS A 400 -18.35 29.86 32.52
N VAL A 401 -17.37 29.27 31.77
CA VAL A 401 -16.09 28.81 32.29
C VAL A 401 -15.01 29.84 31.98
N THR A 402 -14.45 30.45 33.03
CA THR A 402 -13.40 31.47 32.93
C THR A 402 -12.00 30.85 33.02
N ASP A 403 -10.97 31.59 32.57
CA ASP A 403 -9.56 31.16 32.71
C ASP A 403 -9.15 30.93 34.18
N LEU A 404 -9.72 31.72 35.09
CA LEU A 404 -9.46 31.54 36.52
C LEU A 404 -10.04 30.19 37.00
N GLN A 405 -11.25 29.87 36.59
CA GLN A 405 -11.88 28.59 36.95
C GLN A 405 -11.13 27.39 36.35
N LEU A 406 -10.66 27.46 35.07
CA LEU A 406 -9.83 26.46 34.47
C LEU A 406 -8.48 26.32 35.23
N LYS A 407 -7.87 27.42 35.63
CA LYS A 407 -6.64 27.41 36.41
C LYS A 407 -6.83 26.80 37.81
N LEU A 408 -7.88 27.19 38.52
CA LEU A 408 -8.22 26.63 39.82
C LEU A 408 -8.64 25.17 39.78
N GLY A 409 -9.35 24.78 38.72
CA GLY A 409 -9.78 23.39 38.48
C GLY A 409 -8.67 22.48 37.96
N GLY A 410 -7.48 23.01 37.65
CA GLY A 410 -6.41 22.27 36.99
C GLY A 410 -5.90 21.02 37.72
N ARG A 411 -6.14 20.94 39.04
CA ARG A 411 -5.78 19.75 39.84
C ARG A 411 -6.88 18.69 39.89
N LEU A 412 -8.08 18.98 39.40
CA LEU A 412 -9.14 17.99 39.30
C LEU A 412 -8.78 16.95 38.25
N LYS A 413 -9.16 15.71 38.50
CA LYS A 413 -9.11 14.66 37.49
C LYS A 413 -10.22 14.84 36.47
N ILE A 414 -10.02 14.39 35.23
CA ILE A 414 -11.01 14.53 34.17
C ILE A 414 -12.35 13.88 34.55
N ASN A 415 -12.32 12.64 35.11
CA ASN A 415 -13.53 11.98 35.58
C ASN A 415 -14.30 12.83 36.61
N GLN A 416 -13.62 13.42 37.60
CA GLN A 416 -14.24 14.27 38.61
C GLN A 416 -14.93 15.51 38.01
N LEU A 417 -14.40 16.02 36.91
CA LEU A 417 -15.00 17.11 36.18
C LEU A 417 -16.23 16.63 35.40
N LEU A 418 -16.08 15.51 34.66
CA LEU A 418 -17.15 14.97 33.83
C LEU A 418 -18.34 14.48 34.67
N ASP A 419 -18.09 13.90 35.84
CA ASP A 419 -19.13 13.50 36.82
C ASP A 419 -19.94 14.70 37.35
N LYS A 420 -19.29 15.84 37.53
CA LYS A 420 -19.98 17.09 37.92
C LYS A 420 -20.97 17.62 36.87
N PHE A 421 -20.81 17.22 35.63
CA PHE A 421 -21.66 17.57 34.50
C PHE A 421 -22.57 16.42 34.07
N ASP A 422 -22.70 15.37 34.88
CA ASP A 422 -23.54 14.19 34.65
C ASP A 422 -23.25 13.52 33.29
N VAL A 423 -21.96 13.53 32.84
CA VAL A 423 -21.54 12.92 31.58
C VAL A 423 -21.48 11.42 31.79
N ASN A 424 -22.30 10.68 31.04
CA ASN A 424 -22.31 9.22 31.12
C ASN A 424 -21.00 8.56 30.67
N ASP A 425 -20.75 7.31 31.09
CA ASP A 425 -19.50 6.58 30.89
C ASP A 425 -19.08 6.48 29.39
N ASN A 426 -20.04 6.32 28.49
CA ASN A 426 -19.74 6.23 27.05
C ASN A 426 -19.21 7.55 26.51
N ASN A 427 -19.83 8.66 26.90
CA ASN A 427 -19.38 10.01 26.53
C ASN A 427 -18.05 10.36 27.19
N GLN A 428 -17.81 9.94 28.43
CA GLN A 428 -16.50 10.09 29.09
C GLN A 428 -15.38 9.41 28.29
N ARG A 429 -15.60 8.16 27.82
CA ARG A 429 -14.66 7.44 26.97
C ARG A 429 -14.44 8.15 25.65
N LEU A 430 -15.50 8.60 25.00
CA LEU A 430 -15.42 9.36 23.75
C LEU A 430 -14.60 10.65 23.90
N ILE A 431 -14.78 11.38 25.01
CA ILE A 431 -14.01 12.61 25.31
C ILE A 431 -12.53 12.28 25.44
N ILE A 432 -12.16 11.24 26.16
CA ILE A 432 -10.75 10.81 26.30
C ILE A 432 -10.16 10.42 24.95
N ASP A 433 -10.89 9.69 24.13
CA ASP A 433 -10.43 9.31 22.80
C ASP A 433 -10.24 10.54 21.89
N LEU A 434 -11.15 11.52 21.96
CA LEU A 434 -11.02 12.78 21.23
C LEU A 434 -9.81 13.59 21.69
N LEU A 435 -9.56 13.69 22.99
CA LEU A 435 -8.40 14.40 23.55
C LEU A 435 -7.08 13.78 23.07
N ASN A 436 -6.98 12.46 23.11
CA ASN A 436 -5.79 11.77 22.61
C ASN A 436 -5.61 11.92 21.08
N ARG A 437 -6.70 12.05 20.31
CA ARG A 437 -6.65 12.33 18.87
C ARG A 437 -6.22 13.76 18.54
N LEU A 438 -6.61 14.73 19.34
CA LEU A 438 -6.25 16.15 19.14
C LEU A 438 -4.74 16.39 19.34
N GLU A 439 -4.11 15.61 20.18
CA GLU A 439 -2.68 15.76 20.47
C GLU A 439 -1.76 14.95 19.55
N ALA A 440 -2.29 13.93 18.90
CA ALA A 440 -1.57 13.17 17.90
C ALA A 440 -1.25 13.98 16.60
N LYS A 441 -1.50 15.28 16.62
CA LYS A 441 -1.17 16.26 15.59
C LYS A 441 0.10 17.04 15.98
#